data_b6671d24752c7b727fe84548a103a946
#
_entry.id   b6671d24752c7b727fe84548a103a946
#
_cell.length_a   1.000
_cell.length_b   1.000
_cell.length_c   1.000
_cell.angle_alpha   90.00
_cell.angle_beta   90.00
_cell.angle_gamma   90.00
#
_symmetry.space_group_name_H-M   'P 1'
#
loop_
_entity.id
_entity.type
_entity.pdbx_description
1 polymer ?
#
loop_
_entity_poly.entity_id
_entity_poly.type
_entity_poly.pdbx_seq_one_letter_code
_entity_poly.pdbx_strand_id
1 'polypeptide(L)'
;MTTLSFTVVHSRAEPHAAVPTIMLRLRVEEADGFSVHALALRCQIRIEPQRRRYSADEELRLYEMFGETTQWGDSLRPFLWTHVSTTVGKFDGSTEFDLPVECTYDFDVAGAKYLHGLADGDVPLLLLFSGTVFTRGDSGFAAEPLSWSLEASHKMPVAVWRGMMDLYYPNSGWIRVQRDTLDALQRFRAYRGLPTWDQAFEHLLKEAGEDGP
;
A
#
# COMPACT_ATOMS: atom_id res chain seq x y z
N MET A 1 21.20 3.01 25.18
CA MET A 1 20.01 3.02 24.32
C MET A 1 20.51 3.00 22.90
N THR A 2 20.23 1.96 22.14
CA THR A 2 20.78 1.77 20.78
C THR A 2 20.17 2.77 19.81
N THR A 3 20.99 3.57 19.17
CA THR A 3 20.53 4.60 18.20
C THR A 3 20.43 3.98 16.82
N LEU A 4 19.20 3.77 16.37
CA LEU A 4 18.91 3.27 15.02
C LEU A 4 18.34 4.39 14.14
N SER A 5 18.61 4.29 12.84
CA SER A 5 17.93 5.09 11.82
C SER A 5 17.46 4.20 10.67
N PHE A 6 16.36 4.60 10.00
CA PHE A 6 15.78 3.87 8.90
C PHE A 6 15.66 4.75 7.66
N THR A 7 15.96 4.18 6.51
CA THR A 7 15.78 4.82 5.21
C THR A 7 15.14 3.84 4.24
N VAL A 8 14.15 4.28 3.48
CA VAL A 8 13.61 3.50 2.36
C VAL A 8 14.45 3.77 1.13
N VAL A 9 15.13 2.74 0.64
CA VAL A 9 16.06 2.83 -0.50
C VAL A 9 15.28 2.88 -1.82
N HIS A 10 14.33 1.96 -2.00
CA HIS A 10 13.42 1.91 -3.15
C HIS A 10 12.19 1.06 -2.86
N SER A 11 11.24 1.12 -3.78
CA SER A 11 10.04 0.28 -3.82
C SER A 11 9.95 -0.45 -5.16
N ARG A 12 9.46 -1.69 -5.16
CA ARG A 12 9.27 -2.51 -6.36
C ARG A 12 8.10 -3.47 -6.22
N ALA A 13 7.50 -3.84 -7.32
CA ALA A 13 6.54 -4.95 -7.36
C ALA A 13 7.27 -6.28 -7.13
N GLU A 14 6.63 -7.22 -6.42
CA GLU A 14 7.14 -8.59 -6.25
C GLU A 14 6.36 -9.55 -7.17
N PRO A 15 6.99 -10.07 -8.23
CA PRO A 15 6.27 -10.86 -9.23
C PRO A 15 5.95 -12.29 -8.79
N HIS A 16 6.59 -12.78 -7.72
CA HIS A 16 6.51 -14.19 -7.31
C HIS A 16 5.87 -14.42 -5.95
N ALA A 17 5.22 -13.40 -5.38
CA ALA A 17 4.47 -13.57 -4.14
C ALA A 17 3.11 -14.26 -4.40
N ALA A 18 2.54 -14.87 -3.37
CA ALA A 18 1.23 -15.53 -3.46
C ALA A 18 0.05 -14.55 -3.61
N VAL A 19 0.26 -13.31 -3.23
CA VAL A 19 -0.70 -12.19 -3.31
C VAL A 19 0.01 -10.95 -3.84
N PRO A 20 -0.73 -9.96 -4.39
CA PRO A 20 -0.14 -8.70 -4.82
C PRO A 20 0.70 -8.09 -3.72
N THR A 21 2.00 -7.92 -3.95
CA THR A 21 2.95 -7.50 -2.93
C THR A 21 3.90 -6.44 -3.48
N ILE A 22 4.08 -5.37 -2.74
CA ILE A 22 5.13 -4.36 -2.96
C ILE A 22 6.24 -4.61 -1.96
N MET A 23 7.48 -4.71 -2.44
CA MET A 23 8.66 -4.75 -1.58
C MET A 23 9.19 -3.34 -1.36
N LEU A 24 9.26 -2.93 -0.11
CA LEU A 24 10.00 -1.74 0.28
C LEU A 24 11.39 -2.18 0.75
N ARG A 25 12.43 -1.76 0.03
CA ARG A 25 13.82 -1.99 0.43
C ARG A 25 14.18 -0.95 1.46
N LEU A 26 14.44 -1.40 2.69
CA LEU A 26 14.86 -0.55 3.79
C LEU A 26 16.33 -0.78 4.10
N ARG A 27 17.00 0.30 4.50
CA ARG A 27 18.30 0.28 5.16
C ARG A 27 18.09 0.69 6.61
N VAL A 28 18.66 -0.10 7.54
CA VAL A 28 18.77 0.25 8.95
C VAL A 28 20.25 0.46 9.29
N GLU A 29 20.53 1.53 10.03
CA GLU A 29 21.87 1.88 10.47
C GLU A 29 21.90 1.98 11.99
N GLU A 30 22.95 1.45 12.60
CA GLU A 30 23.25 1.51 14.03
C GLU A 30 24.45 2.42 14.22
N ALA A 31 24.30 3.47 15.04
CA ALA A 31 25.27 4.57 15.14
C ALA A 31 26.25 4.46 16.35
N ASP A 32 25.93 3.65 17.34
CA ASP A 32 26.68 3.60 18.61
C ASP A 32 27.79 2.52 18.63
N GLY A 33 27.88 1.70 17.56
CA GLY A 33 28.87 0.64 17.43
C GLY A 33 28.48 -0.67 18.11
N PHE A 34 27.20 -0.86 18.41
CA PHE A 34 26.70 -2.12 18.97
C PHE A 34 26.46 -3.16 17.87
N SER A 35 26.76 -4.42 18.17
CA SER A 35 26.33 -5.55 17.33
C SER A 35 24.87 -5.84 17.58
N VAL A 36 24.03 -5.63 16.60
CA VAL A 36 22.61 -6.01 16.64
C VAL A 36 22.50 -7.49 16.34
N HIS A 37 21.97 -8.26 17.28
CA HIS A 37 21.75 -9.70 17.13
C HIS A 37 20.48 -10.02 16.37
N ALA A 38 19.41 -9.28 16.63
CA ALA A 38 18.16 -9.34 15.94
C ALA A 38 17.35 -8.06 16.18
N LEU A 39 16.45 -7.76 15.26
CA LEU A 39 15.51 -6.65 15.37
C LEU A 39 14.10 -7.17 15.05
N ALA A 40 13.25 -7.26 16.06
CA ALA A 40 11.82 -7.52 15.88
C ALA A 40 11.14 -6.19 15.57
N LEU A 41 10.75 -6.01 14.30
CA LEU A 41 10.28 -4.74 13.77
C LEU A 41 8.80 -4.80 13.42
N ARG A 42 8.07 -3.77 13.82
CA ARG A 42 6.73 -3.46 13.32
C ARG A 42 6.76 -2.09 12.67
N CYS A 43 6.29 -2.04 11.45
CA CYS A 43 6.18 -0.81 10.66
C CYS A 43 4.70 -0.49 10.43
N GLN A 44 4.29 0.71 10.78
CA GLN A 44 3.02 1.29 10.39
C GLN A 44 3.27 2.17 9.16
N ILE A 45 2.59 1.88 8.06
CA ILE A 45 2.72 2.63 6.80
C ILE A 45 1.47 3.49 6.64
N ARG A 46 1.68 4.79 6.51
CA ARG A 46 0.63 5.78 6.28
C ARG A 46 0.81 6.42 4.90
N ILE A 47 -0.28 6.70 4.23
CA ILE A 47 -0.31 7.52 3.03
C ILE A 47 -0.55 8.97 3.46
N GLU A 48 0.21 9.91 2.87
CA GLU A 48 0.13 11.34 3.15
C GLU A 48 -0.40 12.11 1.91
N PRO A 49 -1.70 12.00 1.59
CA PRO A 49 -2.29 12.53 0.35
C PRO A 49 -2.10 14.05 0.21
N GLN A 50 -1.99 14.79 1.31
CA GLN A 50 -1.78 16.24 1.31
C GLN A 50 -0.38 16.65 0.80
N ARG A 51 0.56 15.70 0.65
CA ARG A 51 1.93 15.98 0.21
C ARG A 51 2.16 15.81 -1.30
N ARG A 52 1.09 15.66 -2.08
CA ARG A 52 1.18 15.61 -3.56
C ARG A 52 0.18 16.58 -4.19
N ARG A 53 0.37 16.80 -5.51
CA ARG A 53 -0.60 17.49 -6.37
C ARG A 53 -1.38 16.46 -7.15
N TYR A 54 -2.57 16.83 -7.59
CA TYR A 54 -3.48 15.98 -8.33
C TYR A 54 -3.84 16.62 -9.67
N SER A 55 -4.08 15.80 -10.68
CA SER A 55 -4.69 16.23 -11.93
C SER A 55 -6.21 16.31 -11.78
N ALA A 56 -6.90 17.01 -12.70
CA ALA A 56 -8.35 17.10 -12.68
C ALA A 56 -9.03 15.72 -12.74
N ASP A 57 -8.46 14.79 -13.50
CA ASP A 57 -8.97 13.41 -13.60
C ASP A 57 -8.78 12.63 -12.29
N GLU A 58 -7.68 12.83 -11.58
CA GLU A 58 -7.45 12.22 -10.27
C GLU A 58 -8.41 12.81 -9.23
N GLU A 59 -8.68 14.11 -9.29
CA GLU A 59 -9.65 14.79 -8.41
C GLU A 59 -11.05 14.19 -8.53
N LEU A 60 -11.49 13.95 -9.76
CA LEU A 60 -12.77 13.28 -10.03
C LEU A 60 -12.83 11.86 -9.44
N ARG A 61 -11.78 11.07 -9.63
CA ARG A 61 -11.73 9.69 -9.13
C ARG A 61 -11.66 9.62 -7.60
N LEU A 62 -11.08 10.64 -6.97
CA LEU A 62 -10.90 10.72 -5.52
C LEU A 62 -12.06 11.45 -4.82
N TYR A 63 -13.05 11.94 -5.57
CA TYR A 63 -14.19 12.67 -5.04
C TYR A 63 -14.92 11.92 -3.92
N GLU A 64 -15.14 10.62 -4.11
CA GLU A 64 -15.83 9.78 -3.12
C GLU A 64 -15.05 9.69 -1.78
N MET A 65 -13.71 9.81 -1.83
CA MET A 65 -12.88 9.74 -0.62
C MET A 65 -12.74 11.08 0.09
N PHE A 66 -12.62 12.16 -0.66
CA PHE A 66 -12.19 13.46 -0.13
C PHE A 66 -13.19 14.60 -0.37
N GLY A 67 -14.25 14.34 -1.14
CA GLY A 67 -15.26 15.36 -1.48
C GLY A 67 -14.75 16.41 -2.47
N GLU A 68 -15.38 17.55 -2.48
CA GLU A 68 -15.04 18.69 -3.31
C GLU A 68 -13.61 19.19 -3.05
N THR A 69 -12.89 19.58 -4.11
CA THR A 69 -11.50 20.07 -4.01
C THR A 69 -11.36 21.30 -3.12
N THR A 70 -12.41 22.10 -2.99
CA THR A 70 -12.49 23.22 -2.05
C THR A 70 -12.39 22.81 -0.59
N GLN A 71 -12.70 21.56 -0.26
CA GLN A 71 -12.66 21.00 1.10
C GLN A 71 -11.36 20.22 1.37
N TRP A 72 -10.50 20.06 0.37
CA TRP A 72 -9.30 19.24 0.48
C TRP A 72 -8.28 19.73 1.51
N GLY A 73 -8.29 21.03 1.83
CA GLY A 73 -7.51 21.57 2.94
C GLY A 73 -7.81 20.87 4.28
N ASP A 74 -9.02 20.39 4.46
CA ASP A 74 -9.49 19.71 5.67
C ASP A 74 -9.62 18.19 5.48
N SER A 75 -9.95 17.69 4.30
CA SER A 75 -10.23 16.28 4.04
C SER A 75 -8.99 15.47 3.67
N LEU A 76 -7.96 16.08 3.03
CA LEU A 76 -6.71 15.40 2.75
C LEU A 76 -5.87 15.21 4.01
N ARG A 77 -6.20 14.19 4.79
CA ARG A 77 -5.45 13.85 6.02
C ARG A 77 -4.66 12.56 5.81
N PRO A 78 -3.49 12.43 6.48
CA PRO A 78 -2.77 11.17 6.48
C PRO A 78 -3.65 10.03 7.01
N PHE A 79 -3.68 8.91 6.31
CA PHE A 79 -4.43 7.74 6.73
C PHE A 79 -3.57 6.48 6.73
N LEU A 80 -3.99 5.51 7.51
CA LEU A 80 -3.30 4.22 7.61
C LEU A 80 -3.49 3.45 6.30
N TRP A 81 -2.36 2.99 5.72
CA TRP A 81 -2.40 2.01 4.65
C TRP A 81 -2.38 0.59 5.24
N THR A 82 -1.31 0.24 5.96
CA THR A 82 -1.18 -1.10 6.53
C THR A 82 -0.17 -1.13 7.69
N HIS A 83 -0.14 -2.27 8.38
CA HIS A 83 0.92 -2.63 9.32
C HIS A 83 1.66 -3.85 8.81
N VAL A 84 2.98 -3.81 8.86
CA VAL A 84 3.84 -4.94 8.49
C VAL A 84 4.76 -5.25 9.65
N SER A 85 4.96 -6.53 9.93
CA SER A 85 5.91 -6.99 10.95
C SER A 85 6.95 -7.89 10.29
N THR A 86 8.22 -7.71 10.69
CA THR A 86 9.33 -8.50 10.18
C THR A 86 10.40 -8.68 11.25
N THR A 87 11.30 -9.62 11.03
CA THR A 87 12.49 -9.78 11.85
C THR A 87 13.73 -9.57 10.98
N VAL A 88 14.56 -8.62 11.37
CA VAL A 88 15.86 -8.40 10.75
C VAL A 88 16.89 -9.22 11.50
N GLY A 89 17.69 -10.00 10.78
CA GLY A 89 18.76 -10.82 11.36
C GLY A 89 19.92 -9.99 11.89
N LYS A 90 20.98 -10.68 12.30
CA LYS A 90 22.20 -10.06 12.83
C LYS A 90 22.85 -9.10 11.82
N PHE A 91 23.29 -7.94 12.31
CA PHE A 91 24.13 -7.00 11.54
C PHE A 91 25.00 -6.17 12.46
N ASP A 92 26.07 -5.61 11.87
CA ASP A 92 26.99 -4.65 12.49
C ASP A 92 26.99 -3.38 11.63
N GLY A 93 26.81 -2.23 12.26
CA GLY A 93 26.75 -0.92 11.60
C GLY A 93 25.48 -0.74 10.76
N SER A 94 25.34 -1.41 9.63
CA SER A 94 24.14 -1.27 8.77
C SER A 94 23.78 -2.56 8.05
N THR A 95 22.51 -2.67 7.67
CA THR A 95 22.02 -3.73 6.79
C THR A 95 20.83 -3.27 5.98
N GLU A 96 20.57 -3.98 4.88
CA GLU A 96 19.36 -3.79 4.07
C GLU A 96 18.48 -5.04 4.13
N PHE A 97 17.18 -4.81 4.13
CA PHE A 97 16.18 -5.88 4.12
C PHE A 97 14.95 -5.45 3.34
N ASP A 98 14.20 -6.43 2.86
CA ASP A 98 12.93 -6.19 2.20
C ASP A 98 11.78 -6.27 3.20
N LEU A 99 10.89 -5.28 3.15
CA LEU A 99 9.63 -5.23 3.91
C LEU A 99 8.48 -5.52 2.94
N PRO A 100 7.85 -6.72 3.01
CA PRO A 100 6.75 -7.07 2.12
C PRO A 100 5.47 -6.37 2.54
N VAL A 101 4.89 -5.60 1.63
CA VAL A 101 3.61 -4.92 1.80
C VAL A 101 2.58 -5.65 0.94
N GLU A 102 1.76 -6.48 1.58
CA GLU A 102 0.65 -7.13 0.90
C GLU A 102 -0.42 -6.10 0.55
N CYS A 103 -0.88 -6.14 -0.68
CA CYS A 103 -1.85 -5.21 -1.23
C CYS A 103 -3.15 -5.94 -1.55
N THR A 104 -4.25 -5.24 -1.42
CA THR A 104 -5.55 -5.74 -1.83
C THR A 104 -6.06 -4.95 -3.03
N TYR A 105 -6.79 -5.62 -3.90
CA TYR A 105 -7.54 -4.99 -4.99
C TYR A 105 -8.94 -4.55 -4.57
N ASP A 106 -9.33 -4.74 -3.32
CA ASP A 106 -10.64 -4.37 -2.81
C ASP A 106 -10.80 -2.84 -2.77
N PHE A 107 -11.65 -2.32 -3.65
CA PHE A 107 -11.95 -0.89 -3.76
C PHE A 107 -12.66 -0.31 -2.53
N ASP A 108 -13.22 -1.13 -1.65
CA ASP A 108 -13.80 -0.69 -0.39
C ASP A 108 -12.71 -0.37 0.65
N VAL A 109 -11.46 -0.80 0.41
CA VAL A 109 -10.32 -0.49 1.27
C VAL A 109 -9.71 0.84 0.86
N ALA A 110 -9.63 1.79 1.79
CA ALA A 110 -9.19 3.16 1.53
C ALA A 110 -7.84 3.26 0.80
N GLY A 111 -6.87 2.39 1.15
CA GLY A 111 -5.55 2.36 0.49
C GLY A 111 -5.65 1.98 -0.99
N ALA A 112 -6.38 0.90 -1.31
CA ALA A 112 -6.57 0.44 -2.68
C ALA A 112 -7.36 1.47 -3.50
N LYS A 113 -8.46 2.01 -2.94
CA LYS A 113 -9.29 3.03 -3.56
C LYS A 113 -8.47 4.28 -3.91
N TYR A 114 -7.66 4.75 -2.97
CA TYR A 114 -6.76 5.87 -3.21
C TYR A 114 -5.79 5.61 -4.35
N LEU A 115 -5.06 4.48 -4.29
CA LEU A 115 -4.05 4.11 -5.28
C LEU A 115 -4.63 3.93 -6.69
N HIS A 116 -5.85 3.40 -6.79
CA HIS A 116 -6.59 3.32 -8.05
C HIS A 116 -6.96 4.68 -8.63
N GLY A 117 -7.30 5.64 -7.78
CA GLY A 117 -7.63 7.01 -8.21
C GLY A 117 -6.46 7.75 -8.86
N LEU A 118 -5.22 7.30 -8.61
CA LEU A 118 -4.01 7.97 -9.08
C LEU A 118 -3.66 7.58 -10.51
N ALA A 119 -3.28 8.56 -11.33
CA ALA A 119 -2.84 8.34 -12.71
C ALA A 119 -1.32 8.17 -12.82
N ASP A 120 -0.54 9.01 -12.15
CA ASP A 120 0.92 9.09 -12.29
C ASP A 120 1.56 9.75 -11.06
N GLY A 121 2.87 9.97 -11.09
CA GLY A 121 3.64 10.61 -10.04
C GLY A 121 3.94 9.69 -8.87
N ASP A 122 4.10 10.28 -7.68
CA ASP A 122 4.52 9.58 -6.48
C ASP A 122 3.42 9.56 -5.41
N VAL A 123 3.38 8.48 -4.64
CA VAL A 123 2.59 8.32 -3.42
C VAL A 123 3.48 8.64 -2.23
N PRO A 124 3.25 9.74 -1.53
CA PRO A 124 3.99 10.05 -0.31
C PRO A 124 3.61 9.09 0.81
N LEU A 125 4.61 8.38 1.32
CA LEU A 125 4.48 7.42 2.42
C LEU A 125 5.24 7.92 3.65
N LEU A 126 4.65 7.71 4.82
CA LEU A 126 5.30 7.84 6.12
C LEU A 126 5.32 6.48 6.80
N LEU A 127 6.50 5.98 7.11
CA LEU A 127 6.74 4.74 7.81
C LEU A 127 7.10 5.06 9.27
N LEU A 128 6.34 4.54 10.21
CA LEU A 128 6.57 4.68 11.65
C LEU A 128 7.00 3.33 12.21
N PHE A 129 8.14 3.31 12.88
CA PHE A 129 8.75 2.08 13.36
C PHE A 129 8.55 1.90 14.85
N SER A 130 8.29 0.65 15.25
CA SER A 130 8.24 0.22 16.64
C SER A 130 8.74 -1.22 16.74
N GLY A 131 9.11 -1.66 17.93
CA GLY A 131 9.61 -3.01 18.12
C GLY A 131 10.66 -3.11 19.19
N THR A 132 11.51 -4.15 19.08
CA THR A 132 12.56 -4.46 20.06
C THR A 132 13.84 -4.77 19.32
N VAL A 133 14.92 -4.12 19.71
CA VAL A 133 16.29 -4.44 19.29
C VAL A 133 16.93 -5.34 20.34
N PHE A 134 17.57 -6.41 19.87
CA PHE A 134 18.35 -7.34 20.67
C PHE A 134 19.82 -7.12 20.35
N THR A 135 20.60 -6.68 21.32
CA THR A 135 22.04 -6.47 21.19
C THR A 135 22.79 -7.49 22.03
N ARG A 136 24.04 -7.75 21.63
CA ARG A 136 24.96 -8.58 22.42
C ARG A 136 26.12 -7.71 22.90
N GLY A 137 26.25 -7.57 24.19
CA GLY A 137 27.36 -6.92 24.84
C GLY A 137 28.18 -7.89 25.70
N ASP A 138 29.21 -7.41 26.38
CA ASP A 138 30.11 -8.21 27.24
C ASP A 138 29.37 -8.89 28.41
N SER A 139 28.26 -8.31 28.85
CA SER A 139 27.40 -8.84 29.95
C SER A 139 26.28 -9.78 29.46
N GLY A 140 26.22 -10.12 28.17
CA GLY A 140 25.20 -10.99 27.58
C GLY A 140 24.26 -10.27 26.63
N PHE A 141 23.03 -10.80 26.48
CA PHE A 141 22.00 -10.20 25.64
C PHE A 141 21.23 -9.10 26.36
N ALA A 142 21.02 -8.00 25.68
CA ALA A 142 20.13 -6.92 26.09
C ALA A 142 18.97 -6.81 25.06
N ALA A 143 17.79 -6.50 25.57
CA ALA A 143 16.60 -6.22 24.77
C ALA A 143 16.09 -4.82 25.11
N GLU A 144 16.02 -3.95 24.11
CA GLU A 144 15.57 -2.58 24.29
C GLU A 144 14.43 -2.26 23.33
N PRO A 145 13.39 -1.55 23.78
CA PRO A 145 12.36 -1.07 22.87
C PRO A 145 12.94 -0.01 21.92
N LEU A 146 12.44 0.01 20.68
CA LEU A 146 12.77 1.07 19.73
C LEU A 146 12.20 2.41 20.20
N SER A 147 12.90 3.50 19.87
CA SER A 147 12.36 4.84 20.08
C SER A 147 11.07 5.05 19.28
N TRP A 148 10.08 5.64 19.91
CA TRP A 148 8.80 5.99 19.26
C TRP A 148 8.94 7.09 18.18
N SER A 149 10.07 7.78 18.12
CA SER A 149 10.36 8.82 17.13
C SER A 149 10.97 8.30 15.83
N LEU A 150 11.16 6.99 15.70
CA LEU A 150 11.74 6.39 14.49
C LEU A 150 10.74 6.39 13.35
N GLU A 151 11.08 7.13 12.31
CA GLU A 151 10.27 7.26 11.10
C GLU A 151 11.14 7.35 9.84
N ALA A 152 10.56 7.05 8.70
CA ALA A 152 11.13 7.30 7.39
C ALA A 152 10.05 7.75 6.41
N SER A 153 10.38 8.71 5.55
CA SER A 153 9.51 9.14 4.45
C SER A 153 9.96 8.49 3.15
N HIS A 154 9.01 8.16 2.29
CA HIS A 154 9.29 7.62 0.96
C HIS A 154 8.30 8.15 -0.06
N LYS A 155 8.76 8.36 -1.29
CA LYS A 155 7.92 8.66 -2.44
C LYS A 155 7.87 7.43 -3.32
N MET A 156 6.81 6.64 -3.19
CA MET A 156 6.61 5.44 -4.00
C MET A 156 6.01 5.85 -5.35
N PRO A 157 6.65 5.53 -6.49
CA PRO A 157 6.03 5.80 -7.79
C PRO A 157 4.70 5.06 -7.95
N VAL A 158 3.66 5.75 -8.44
CA VAL A 158 2.36 5.13 -8.74
C VAL A 158 2.53 3.95 -9.71
N ALA A 159 3.50 4.04 -10.62
CA ALA A 159 3.84 2.98 -11.56
C ALA A 159 4.21 1.65 -10.87
N VAL A 160 4.79 1.67 -9.67
CA VAL A 160 5.11 0.44 -8.90
C VAL A 160 3.83 -0.28 -8.51
N TRP A 161 2.83 0.44 -8.00
CA TRP A 161 1.55 -0.16 -7.62
C TRP A 161 0.77 -0.65 -8.85
N ARG A 162 0.72 0.17 -9.92
CA ARG A 162 0.05 -0.22 -11.16
C ARG A 162 0.70 -1.44 -11.79
N GLY A 163 2.03 -1.43 -11.94
CA GLY A 163 2.75 -2.58 -12.49
C GLY A 163 2.59 -3.85 -11.67
N MET A 164 2.47 -3.74 -10.33
CA MET A 164 2.14 -4.88 -9.49
C MET A 164 0.70 -5.38 -9.78
N MET A 165 -0.29 -4.48 -9.87
CA MET A 165 -1.67 -4.89 -10.16
C MET A 165 -1.78 -5.53 -11.55
N ASP A 166 -1.10 -5.00 -12.56
CA ASP A 166 -1.07 -5.57 -13.91
C ASP A 166 -0.43 -6.96 -13.97
N LEU A 167 0.55 -7.25 -13.09
CA LEU A 167 1.14 -8.57 -12.98
C LEU A 167 0.16 -9.62 -12.43
N TYR A 168 -0.64 -9.25 -11.44
CA TYR A 168 -1.55 -10.17 -10.76
C TYR A 168 -2.94 -10.21 -11.39
N TYR A 169 -3.38 -9.09 -11.97
CA TYR A 169 -4.71 -8.91 -12.54
C TYR A 169 -4.62 -8.20 -13.90
N PRO A 170 -4.01 -8.85 -14.91
CA PRO A 170 -3.82 -8.22 -16.21
C PRO A 170 -5.17 -7.85 -16.84
N ASN A 171 -5.34 -6.56 -17.18
CA ASN A 171 -6.55 -6.00 -17.77
C ASN A 171 -7.85 -6.38 -17.02
N SER A 172 -7.79 -6.52 -15.71
CA SER A 172 -8.94 -6.94 -14.90
C SER A 172 -9.03 -6.16 -13.60
N GLY A 173 -10.20 -6.14 -13.00
CA GLY A 173 -10.48 -5.52 -11.73
C GLY A 173 -11.41 -6.37 -10.87
N TRP A 174 -11.45 -6.08 -9.59
CA TRP A 174 -12.34 -6.74 -8.63
C TRP A 174 -13.32 -5.74 -8.06
N ILE A 175 -14.59 -6.12 -8.05
CA ILE A 175 -15.64 -5.41 -7.32
C ILE A 175 -16.32 -6.37 -6.35
N ARG A 176 -16.59 -5.90 -5.15
CA ARG A 176 -17.40 -6.63 -4.18
C ARG A 176 -18.87 -6.26 -4.35
N VAL A 177 -19.70 -7.25 -4.62
CA VAL A 177 -21.13 -7.08 -4.82
C VAL A 177 -21.88 -7.88 -3.77
N GLN A 178 -22.97 -7.32 -3.24
CA GLN A 178 -23.83 -8.05 -2.32
C GLN A 178 -24.45 -9.28 -3.03
N ARG A 179 -24.69 -10.36 -2.26
CA ARG A 179 -25.17 -11.63 -2.81
C ARG A 179 -26.45 -11.47 -3.64
N ASP A 180 -27.43 -10.76 -3.11
CA ASP A 180 -28.71 -10.58 -3.80
C ASP A 180 -28.55 -9.85 -5.14
N THR A 181 -27.69 -8.85 -5.17
CA THR A 181 -27.33 -8.12 -6.39
C THR A 181 -26.58 -9.01 -7.37
N LEU A 182 -25.64 -9.83 -6.88
CA LEU A 182 -24.90 -10.78 -7.72
C LEU A 182 -25.87 -11.82 -8.33
N ASP A 183 -26.81 -12.35 -7.54
CA ASP A 183 -27.82 -13.30 -8.02
C ASP A 183 -28.74 -12.64 -9.07
N ALA A 184 -29.08 -11.37 -8.90
CA ALA A 184 -29.85 -10.63 -9.89
C ALA A 184 -29.06 -10.43 -11.19
N LEU A 185 -27.78 -10.07 -11.10
CA LEU A 185 -26.86 -9.93 -12.24
C LEU A 185 -26.66 -11.27 -12.96
N GLN A 186 -26.53 -12.38 -12.24
CA GLN A 186 -26.44 -13.71 -12.84
C GLN A 186 -27.68 -14.06 -13.65
N ARG A 187 -28.90 -13.82 -13.09
CA ARG A 187 -30.16 -14.02 -13.81
C ARG A 187 -30.26 -13.13 -15.06
N PHE A 188 -29.88 -11.86 -14.93
CA PHE A 188 -29.85 -10.91 -16.05
C PHE A 188 -28.95 -11.43 -17.18
N ARG A 189 -27.70 -11.80 -16.84
CA ARG A 189 -26.73 -12.34 -17.78
C ARG A 189 -27.25 -13.59 -18.49
N ALA A 190 -27.76 -14.55 -17.72
CA ALA A 190 -28.31 -15.80 -18.25
C ALA A 190 -29.52 -15.56 -19.17
N TYR A 191 -30.47 -14.71 -18.76
CA TYR A 191 -31.68 -14.42 -19.54
C TYR A 191 -31.37 -13.71 -20.87
N ARG A 192 -30.35 -12.84 -20.88
CA ARG A 192 -29.88 -12.12 -22.08
C ARG A 192 -28.91 -12.94 -22.94
N GLY A 193 -28.50 -14.14 -22.51
CA GLY A 193 -27.56 -14.97 -23.24
C GLY A 193 -26.14 -14.36 -23.34
N LEU A 194 -25.74 -13.57 -22.33
CA LEU A 194 -24.44 -12.89 -22.33
C LEU A 194 -23.38 -13.83 -21.74
N PRO A 195 -22.35 -14.24 -22.50
CA PRO A 195 -21.39 -15.27 -22.06
C PRO A 195 -20.42 -14.78 -20.98
N THR A 196 -20.07 -13.49 -20.95
CA THR A 196 -19.10 -12.92 -20.00
C THR A 196 -19.73 -11.87 -19.08
N TRP A 197 -19.04 -11.56 -17.97
CA TRP A 197 -19.42 -10.46 -17.09
C TRP A 197 -19.21 -9.11 -17.76
N ASP A 198 -18.12 -8.95 -18.54
CA ASP A 198 -17.83 -7.72 -19.25
C ASP A 198 -18.99 -7.35 -20.19
N GLN A 199 -19.48 -8.32 -20.99
CA GLN A 199 -20.62 -8.09 -21.85
C GLN A 199 -21.91 -7.75 -21.07
N ALA A 200 -22.07 -8.32 -19.89
CA ALA A 200 -23.22 -7.99 -19.06
C ALA A 200 -23.16 -6.56 -18.52
N PHE A 201 -21.99 -6.12 -18.09
CA PHE A 201 -21.77 -4.76 -17.62
C PHE A 201 -21.81 -3.74 -18.77
N GLU A 202 -21.19 -4.03 -19.91
CA GLU A 202 -21.27 -3.19 -21.12
C GLU A 202 -22.73 -2.99 -21.55
N HIS A 203 -23.52 -4.04 -21.50
CA HIS A 203 -24.95 -3.96 -21.84
C HIS A 203 -25.71 -3.06 -20.86
N LEU A 204 -25.45 -3.16 -19.56
CA LEU A 204 -26.06 -2.30 -18.55
C LEU A 204 -25.64 -0.84 -18.70
N LEU A 205 -24.36 -0.58 -18.95
CA LEU A 205 -23.84 0.78 -19.19
C LEU A 205 -24.52 1.40 -20.42
N LYS A 206 -24.64 0.64 -21.49
CA LYS A 206 -25.31 1.09 -22.72
C LYS A 206 -26.81 1.37 -22.49
N GLU A 207 -27.53 0.55 -21.72
CA GLU A 207 -28.91 0.82 -21.34
C GLU A 207 -29.04 2.06 -20.45
N ALA A 208 -28.01 2.39 -19.65
CA ALA A 208 -27.94 3.59 -18.82
C ALA A 208 -27.58 4.86 -19.61
N GLY A 209 -27.20 4.74 -20.89
CA GLY A 209 -26.78 5.85 -21.74
C GLY A 209 -25.29 6.24 -21.55
N GLU A 210 -24.51 5.38 -20.92
CA GLU A 210 -23.07 5.54 -20.79
C GLU A 210 -22.37 4.82 -21.95
N ASP A 211 -21.58 5.54 -22.73
CA ASP A 211 -20.74 4.93 -23.75
C ASP A 211 -19.61 4.17 -23.04
N GLY A 212 -19.52 2.88 -23.26
CA GLY A 212 -18.39 2.07 -22.80
C GLY A 212 -17.07 2.50 -23.46
N PRO A 213 -15.94 2.03 -22.94
CA PRO A 213 -14.61 2.35 -23.47
C PRO A 213 -14.43 1.94 -24.92
#